data_4eb1e897bf0507a81fb3bee016fd3e69
#
_entry.id   4eb1e897bf0507a81fb3bee016fd3e69
#
_cell.length_a   1.000
_cell.length_b   1.000
_cell.length_c   1.000
_cell.angle_alpha   90.00
_cell.angle_beta   90.00
_cell.angle_gamma   90.00
#
_symmetry.space_group_name_H-M   'P 1'
#
loop_
_entity.id
_entity.type
_entity.pdbx_description
1 polymer ?
#
loop_
_entity_poly.entity_id
_entity_poly.type
_entity_poly.pdbx_seq_one_letter_code
_entity_poly.pdbx_strand_id
1 'polypeptide(L)'
;YKSSTKANPPFTSHTATCNDETPDYMVFDVTINGREKERRWVDLQLPLYAWALKHEADSNLQLGYFNLPALGADTGVQLLEPYTPELQQHAMDCALAIVEKVKAQEFWPPAGKPKYDDFKSILFDQPEATAEPPQLERVT
;
A
#
# COMPACT_ATOMS: atom_id res chain seq x y z
N TYR A 1 2.63 16.57 1.78
CA TYR A 1 2.05 17.30 2.92
C TYR A 1 0.94 16.45 3.53
N LYS A 2 1.09 16.10 4.79
CA LYS A 2 0.08 15.35 5.56
C LYS A 2 -0.11 16.04 6.91
N SER A 3 -1.31 16.48 7.20
CA SER A 3 -1.68 17.00 8.52
C SER A 3 -2.36 15.89 9.32
N SER A 4 -1.84 15.58 10.49
CA SER A 4 -2.46 14.67 11.45
C SER A 4 -2.15 15.13 12.87
N THR A 5 -2.94 14.67 13.84
CA THR A 5 -2.68 14.98 15.26
C THR A 5 -1.37 14.40 15.78
N LYS A 6 -0.84 13.37 15.11
CA LYS A 6 0.43 12.71 15.43
C LYS A 6 1.26 12.52 14.16
N ALA A 7 2.58 12.63 14.28
CA ALA A 7 3.50 12.24 13.22
C ALA A 7 3.46 10.73 13.04
N ASN A 8 3.18 10.27 11.81
CA ASN A 8 3.19 8.84 11.47
C ASN A 8 4.41 8.55 10.60
N PRO A 9 5.23 7.54 10.94
CA PRO A 9 6.33 7.12 10.11
C PRO A 9 5.83 6.68 8.72
N PRO A 10 6.47 7.11 7.62
CA PRO A 10 6.02 6.76 6.26
C PRO A 10 5.96 5.25 6.04
N PHE A 11 6.97 4.49 6.50
CA PHE A 11 6.99 3.04 6.32
C PHE A 11 5.75 2.34 6.87
N THR A 12 5.33 2.69 8.10
CA THR A 12 4.13 2.11 8.73
C THR A 12 2.83 2.61 8.12
N SER A 13 2.86 3.76 7.43
CA SER A 13 1.70 4.29 6.71
C SER A 13 1.50 3.60 5.35
N HIS A 14 2.58 3.14 4.72
CA HIS A 14 2.58 2.52 3.40
C HIS A 14 2.56 0.99 3.43
N THR A 15 2.87 0.39 4.59
CA THR A 15 2.97 -1.08 4.73
C THR A 15 2.18 -1.59 5.92
N ALA A 16 1.77 -2.86 5.87
CA ALA A 16 1.13 -3.56 6.97
C ALA A 16 1.70 -4.97 7.13
N THR A 17 1.35 -5.63 8.23
CA THR A 17 1.61 -7.06 8.42
C THR A 17 0.73 -7.86 7.46
N CYS A 18 1.24 -8.97 6.95
CA CYS A 18 0.47 -9.89 6.12
C CYS A 18 -0.56 -10.65 6.97
N ASN A 19 -1.61 -11.11 6.31
CA ASN A 19 -2.60 -12.04 6.84
C ASN A 19 -2.90 -13.09 5.76
N ASP A 20 -3.66 -14.12 6.10
CA ASP A 20 -3.97 -15.25 5.21
C ASP A 20 -4.70 -14.85 3.91
N GLU A 21 -5.32 -13.66 3.89
CA GLU A 21 -6.03 -13.12 2.73
C GLU A 21 -5.16 -12.17 1.88
N THR A 22 -3.89 -11.96 2.27
CA THR A 22 -3.01 -11.03 1.57
C THR A 22 -2.58 -11.63 0.23
N PRO A 23 -2.87 -10.97 -0.91
CA PRO A 23 -2.42 -11.45 -2.20
C PRO A 23 -0.89 -11.43 -2.32
N ASP A 24 -0.30 -12.47 -2.91
CA ASP A 24 1.16 -12.64 -3.05
C ASP A 24 1.86 -11.44 -3.71
N TYR A 25 1.22 -10.82 -4.70
CA TYR A 25 1.80 -9.66 -5.40
C TYR A 25 1.95 -8.41 -4.53
N MET A 26 1.33 -8.38 -3.35
CA MET A 26 1.48 -7.30 -2.38
C MET A 26 2.55 -7.59 -1.34
N VAL A 27 2.99 -8.84 -1.20
CA VAL A 27 3.87 -9.32 -0.14
C VAL A 27 5.34 -9.11 -0.51
N PHE A 28 6.14 -8.65 0.43
CA PHE A 28 7.59 -8.49 0.27
C PHE A 28 8.31 -8.71 1.59
N ASP A 29 9.58 -9.12 1.49
CA ASP A 29 10.48 -9.25 2.62
C ASP A 29 11.28 -7.99 2.84
N VAL A 30 11.46 -7.62 4.10
CA VAL A 30 12.24 -6.45 4.48
C VAL A 30 12.97 -6.69 5.80
N THR A 31 14.21 -6.21 5.89
CA THR A 31 14.98 -6.27 7.14
C THR A 31 14.67 -5.05 8.02
N ILE A 32 14.08 -5.28 9.18
CA ILE A 32 13.78 -4.24 10.18
C ILE A 32 14.50 -4.60 11.48
N ASN A 33 15.38 -3.72 11.96
CA ASN A 33 16.17 -3.94 13.17
C ASN A 33 16.97 -5.28 13.13
N GLY A 34 17.56 -5.60 11.98
CA GLY A 34 18.37 -6.80 11.77
C GLY A 34 17.57 -8.11 11.70
N ARG A 35 16.26 -8.05 11.54
CA ARG A 35 15.38 -9.21 11.38
C ARG A 35 14.60 -9.10 10.08
N GLU A 36 14.57 -10.18 9.32
CA GLU A 36 13.67 -10.31 8.18
C GLU A 36 12.23 -10.37 8.65
N LYS A 37 11.38 -9.61 7.95
CA LYS A 37 9.94 -9.55 8.21
C LYS A 37 9.20 -9.49 6.90
N GLU A 38 8.18 -10.31 6.78
CA GLU A 38 7.22 -10.24 5.71
C GLU A 38 6.24 -9.10 5.93
N ARG A 39 6.05 -8.28 4.90
CA ARG A 39 5.17 -7.11 4.92
C ARG A 39 4.37 -7.05 3.61
N ARG A 40 3.29 -6.28 3.61
CA ARG A 40 2.49 -6.01 2.42
C ARG A 40 2.34 -4.52 2.18
N TRP A 41 2.22 -4.16 0.92
CA TRP A 41 1.84 -2.80 0.55
C TRP A 41 0.38 -2.53 0.89
N VAL A 42 0.10 -1.32 1.40
CA VAL A 42 -1.26 -0.79 1.61
C VAL A 42 -1.44 0.58 0.96
N ASP A 43 -0.33 1.21 0.59
CA ASP A 43 -0.30 2.48 -0.13
C ASP A 43 0.99 2.55 -0.97
N LEU A 44 0.87 2.80 -2.26
CA LEU A 44 2.00 2.91 -3.20
C LEU A 44 2.32 4.35 -3.59
N GLN A 45 1.73 5.35 -2.95
CA GLN A 45 1.86 6.76 -3.35
C GLN A 45 3.32 7.21 -3.42
N LEU A 46 4.12 7.01 -2.37
CA LEU A 46 5.51 7.43 -2.36
C LEU A 46 6.37 6.67 -3.37
N PRO A 47 6.31 5.33 -3.51
CA PRO A 47 6.99 4.61 -4.57
C PRO A 47 6.61 5.06 -5.98
N LEU A 48 5.34 5.35 -6.25
CA LEU A 48 4.90 5.86 -7.54
C LEU A 48 5.44 7.25 -7.84
N TYR A 49 5.54 8.12 -6.84
CA TYR A 49 6.19 9.43 -7.00
C TYR A 49 7.68 9.28 -7.32
N ALA A 50 8.40 8.37 -6.64
CA ALA A 50 9.80 8.10 -6.97
C ALA A 50 9.96 7.62 -8.41
N TRP A 51 9.10 6.72 -8.85
CA TRP A 51 9.10 6.24 -10.23
C TRP A 51 8.84 7.37 -11.24
N ALA A 52 7.84 8.21 -11.00
CA ALA A 52 7.49 9.32 -11.88
C ALA A 52 8.63 10.36 -12.00
N LEU A 53 9.32 10.61 -10.89
CA LEU A 53 10.37 11.62 -10.80
C LEU A 53 11.77 11.11 -11.12
N LYS A 54 11.95 9.81 -11.37
CA LYS A 54 13.27 9.17 -11.56
C LYS A 54 14.13 9.80 -12.66
N HIS A 55 13.53 10.46 -13.64
CA HIS A 55 14.22 11.14 -14.74
C HIS A 55 14.53 12.61 -14.46
N GLU A 56 13.89 13.19 -13.45
CA GLU A 56 14.05 14.59 -13.08
C GLU A 56 14.89 14.75 -11.80
N ALA A 57 14.96 13.69 -10.99
CA ALA A 57 15.70 13.70 -9.74
C ALA A 57 17.12 13.19 -9.93
N ASP A 58 18.07 13.84 -9.27
CA ASP A 58 19.44 13.34 -9.11
C ASP A 58 19.45 11.99 -8.37
N SER A 59 20.57 11.28 -8.45
CA SER A 59 20.77 9.94 -7.88
C SER A 59 20.52 9.83 -6.36
N ASN A 60 20.15 10.92 -5.69
CA ASN A 60 19.96 11.00 -4.23
C ASN A 60 18.51 11.32 -3.86
N LEU A 61 17.53 10.79 -4.60
CA LEU A 61 16.11 10.96 -4.29
C LEU A 61 15.78 10.30 -2.94
N GLN A 62 15.25 11.09 -2.01
CA GLN A 62 14.75 10.63 -0.74
C GLN A 62 13.23 10.79 -0.70
N LEU A 63 12.55 9.78 -0.18
CA LEU A 63 11.10 9.77 -0.01
C LEU A 63 10.73 9.92 1.46
N GLY A 64 9.67 10.67 1.73
CA GLY A 64 9.24 10.84 3.11
C GLY A 64 8.03 11.75 3.26
N TYR A 65 7.69 11.99 4.51
CA TYR A 65 6.67 12.95 4.90
C TYR A 65 7.29 14.16 5.57
N PHE A 66 6.81 15.32 5.22
CA PHE A 66 6.94 16.49 6.07
C PHE A 66 5.70 16.56 6.97
N ASN A 67 5.88 16.22 8.23
CA ASN A 67 4.80 16.18 9.21
C ASN A 67 4.56 17.56 9.81
N LEU A 68 3.30 17.98 9.86
CA LEU A 68 2.83 19.19 10.55
C LEU A 68 1.77 18.78 11.57
N PRO A 69 2.15 18.16 12.71
CA PRO A 69 1.22 17.79 13.74
C PRO A 69 0.71 19.02 14.51
N ALA A 70 -0.35 18.83 15.30
CA ALA A 70 -0.92 19.90 16.13
C ALA A 70 0.07 20.45 17.18
N LEU A 71 0.99 19.61 17.66
CA LEU A 71 2.09 20.00 18.54
C LEU A 71 3.34 20.25 17.72
N GLY A 72 3.80 21.49 17.68
CA GLY A 72 4.94 21.91 16.86
C GLY A 72 6.27 21.18 17.15
N ALA A 73 6.40 20.57 18.34
CA ALA A 73 7.59 19.80 18.71
C ALA A 73 7.85 18.58 17.81
N ASP A 74 6.80 18.03 17.20
CA ASP A 74 6.88 16.85 16.32
C ASP A 74 6.91 17.23 14.83
N THR A 75 7.07 18.53 14.53
CA THR A 75 7.19 19.02 13.15
C THR A 75 8.54 18.63 12.56
N GLY A 76 8.54 18.00 11.39
CA GLY A 76 9.79 17.63 10.73
C GLY A 76 9.62 16.65 9.58
N VAL A 77 10.76 16.31 8.97
CA VAL A 77 10.84 15.31 7.89
C VAL A 77 11.04 13.93 8.50
N GLN A 78 10.26 12.98 8.06
CA GLN A 78 10.44 11.54 8.34
C GLN A 78 10.60 10.81 7.02
N LEU A 79 11.72 10.14 6.84
CA LEU A 79 12.02 9.40 5.63
C LEU A 79 11.32 8.04 5.60
N LEU A 80 11.03 7.57 4.41
CA LEU A 80 10.58 6.20 4.15
C LEU A 80 11.78 5.26 4.28
N GLU A 81 11.94 4.67 5.45
CA GLU A 81 13.04 3.75 5.76
C GLU A 81 12.50 2.46 6.39
N PRO A 82 13.04 1.29 6.00
CA PRO A 82 14.03 1.09 4.94
C PRO A 82 13.42 1.25 3.54
N TYR A 83 14.17 1.83 2.59
CA TYR A 83 13.77 1.94 1.19
C TYR A 83 14.98 1.65 0.29
N THR A 84 14.87 0.57 -0.50
CA THR A 84 15.93 0.07 -1.37
C THR A 84 15.46 0.00 -2.82
N PRO A 85 16.38 -0.11 -3.81
CA PRO A 85 16.00 -0.32 -5.20
C PRO A 85 15.12 -1.57 -5.41
N GLU A 86 15.37 -2.64 -4.65
CA GLU A 86 14.57 -3.87 -4.70
C GLU A 86 13.15 -3.62 -4.21
N LEU A 87 13.00 -2.85 -3.12
CA LEU A 87 11.70 -2.49 -2.59
C LEU A 87 10.94 -1.56 -3.55
N GLN A 88 11.65 -0.65 -4.22
CA GLN A 88 11.08 0.17 -5.29
C GLN A 88 10.58 -0.70 -6.45
N GLN A 89 11.38 -1.68 -6.90
CA GLN A 89 10.99 -2.58 -7.97
C GLN A 89 9.75 -3.38 -7.57
N HIS A 90 9.74 -3.94 -6.37
CA HIS A 90 8.59 -4.68 -5.86
C HIS A 90 7.31 -3.82 -5.81
N ALA A 91 7.43 -2.55 -5.43
CA ALA A 91 6.29 -1.62 -5.45
C ALA A 91 5.74 -1.41 -6.87
N MET A 92 6.64 -1.35 -7.89
CA MET A 92 6.24 -1.23 -9.29
C MET A 92 5.58 -2.51 -9.80
N ASP A 93 6.11 -3.67 -9.46
CA ASP A 93 5.53 -4.97 -9.83
C ASP A 93 4.14 -5.14 -9.19
N CYS A 94 3.98 -4.74 -7.94
CA CYS A 94 2.68 -4.69 -7.26
C CYS A 94 1.70 -3.75 -7.99
N ALA A 95 2.13 -2.54 -8.38
CA ALA A 95 1.29 -1.60 -9.11
C ALA A 95 0.86 -2.17 -10.47
N LEU A 96 1.77 -2.80 -11.21
CA LEU A 96 1.47 -3.45 -12.49
C LEU A 96 0.47 -4.60 -12.32
N ALA A 97 0.67 -5.46 -11.32
CA ALA A 97 -0.26 -6.55 -11.03
C ALA A 97 -1.68 -6.03 -10.73
N ILE A 98 -1.81 -4.94 -9.97
CA ILE A 98 -3.10 -4.28 -9.72
C ILE A 98 -3.72 -3.77 -11.03
N VAL A 99 -2.92 -3.09 -11.88
CA VAL A 99 -3.42 -2.58 -13.18
C VAL A 99 -3.91 -3.72 -14.07
N GLU A 100 -3.19 -4.84 -14.15
CA GLU A 100 -3.61 -5.99 -14.96
C GLU A 100 -4.92 -6.61 -14.42
N LYS A 101 -5.08 -6.73 -13.11
CA LYS A 101 -6.34 -7.18 -12.50
C LYS A 101 -7.50 -6.24 -12.79
N VAL A 102 -7.29 -4.94 -12.71
CA VAL A 102 -8.31 -3.94 -13.07
C VAL A 102 -8.70 -4.05 -14.55
N LYS A 103 -7.74 -4.22 -15.45
CA LYS A 103 -8.00 -4.44 -16.89
C LYS A 103 -8.77 -5.73 -17.17
N ALA A 104 -8.45 -6.80 -16.41
CA ALA A 104 -9.13 -8.08 -16.48
C ALA A 104 -10.50 -8.08 -15.77
N GLN A 105 -10.88 -6.97 -15.14
CA GLN A 105 -12.09 -6.85 -14.30
C GLN A 105 -12.11 -7.85 -13.13
N GLU A 106 -10.95 -8.21 -12.61
CA GLU A 106 -10.80 -9.10 -11.46
C GLU A 106 -10.86 -8.29 -10.17
N PHE A 107 -12.02 -8.22 -9.53
CA PHE A 107 -12.23 -7.49 -8.27
C PHE A 107 -12.51 -8.42 -7.08
N TRP A 108 -12.23 -9.70 -7.23
CA TRP A 108 -12.43 -10.70 -6.18
C TRP A 108 -11.10 -11.09 -5.49
N PRO A 109 -11.08 -11.36 -4.17
CA PRO A 109 -12.18 -11.16 -3.22
C PRO A 109 -12.32 -9.68 -2.81
N PRO A 110 -13.54 -9.22 -2.44
CA PRO A 110 -13.73 -7.88 -1.90
C PRO A 110 -13.09 -7.78 -0.52
N ALA A 111 -12.64 -6.58 -0.14
CA ALA A 111 -12.13 -6.34 1.19
C ALA A 111 -13.21 -6.56 2.25
N GLY A 112 -13.02 -7.49 3.18
CA GLY A 112 -13.99 -7.84 4.20
C GLY A 112 -14.32 -6.71 5.19
N LYS A 113 -13.39 -5.73 5.34
CA LYS A 113 -13.59 -4.53 6.16
C LYS A 113 -12.94 -3.32 5.51
N PRO A 114 -13.67 -2.60 4.67
CA PRO A 114 -13.16 -1.37 4.07
C PRO A 114 -12.86 -0.33 5.16
N LYS A 115 -11.74 0.38 5.02
CA LYS A 115 -11.30 1.39 6.01
C LYS A 115 -12.28 2.57 6.11
N TYR A 116 -12.93 2.89 5.01
CA TYR A 116 -13.95 3.93 4.90
C TYR A 116 -15.17 3.29 4.25
N ASP A 117 -16.16 2.96 5.05
CA ASP A 117 -17.38 2.28 4.59
C ASP A 117 -18.56 3.24 4.61
N ASP A 118 -18.58 4.14 3.64
CA ASP A 118 -19.67 5.09 3.45
C ASP A 118 -20.96 4.37 2.97
N PHE A 119 -20.84 3.12 2.51
CA PHE A 119 -21.93 2.29 2.01
C PHE A 119 -22.42 1.25 3.01
N LYS A 120 -21.88 1.22 4.22
CA LYS A 120 -22.22 0.25 5.27
C LYS A 120 -23.72 0.05 5.45
N SER A 121 -24.49 1.14 5.48
CA SER A 121 -25.94 1.09 5.64
C SER A 121 -26.68 0.52 4.43
N ILE A 122 -26.10 0.62 3.24
CA ILE A 122 -26.66 0.10 1.98
C ILE A 122 -26.30 -1.37 1.81
N LEU A 123 -25.09 -1.76 2.22
CA LEU A 123 -24.53 -3.10 2.04
C LEU A 123 -24.80 -4.02 3.25
N PHE A 124 -25.53 -3.55 4.25
CA PHE A 124 -25.86 -4.31 5.47
C PHE A 124 -24.66 -4.96 6.17
N ASP A 125 -23.51 -4.28 6.20
CA ASP A 125 -22.23 -4.81 6.71
C ASP A 125 -21.70 -6.07 5.96
N GLN A 126 -22.18 -6.34 4.76
CA GLN A 126 -21.81 -7.51 3.95
C GLN A 126 -21.31 -7.06 2.57
N PRO A 127 -20.18 -6.36 2.46
CA PRO A 127 -19.63 -5.92 1.16
C PRO A 127 -19.32 -7.12 0.23
N GLU A 128 -18.97 -8.27 0.79
CA GLU A 128 -18.74 -9.52 0.05
C GLU A 128 -19.99 -10.02 -0.68
N ALA A 129 -21.18 -9.70 -0.21
CA ALA A 129 -22.43 -10.09 -0.87
C ALA A 129 -22.71 -9.29 -2.15
N THR A 130 -21.95 -8.23 -2.41
CA THR A 130 -22.12 -7.34 -3.58
C THR A 130 -21.24 -7.73 -4.76
N ALA A 131 -20.28 -8.63 -4.56
CA ALA A 131 -19.37 -9.12 -5.61
C ALA A 131 -19.60 -10.61 -5.84
N GLU A 132 -19.77 -11.00 -7.10
CA GLU A 132 -19.84 -12.42 -7.44
C GLU A 132 -18.43 -12.99 -7.53
N PRO A 133 -18.17 -14.20 -6.96
CA PRO A 133 -16.92 -14.89 -7.18
C PRO A 133 -16.73 -15.17 -8.67
N PRO A 134 -15.48 -15.14 -9.19
CA PRO A 134 -15.22 -15.47 -10.57
C PRO A 134 -15.78 -16.87 -10.89
N GLN A 135 -16.52 -16.98 -11.99
CA GLN A 135 -17.00 -18.27 -12.44
C GLN A 135 -15.78 -19.09 -12.86
N LEU A 136 -15.46 -20.11 -12.07
CA LEU A 136 -14.47 -21.12 -12.46
C LEU A 136 -15.01 -21.79 -13.71
N GLU A 137 -14.44 -21.48 -14.89
CA GLU A 137 -14.68 -22.28 -16.09
C GLU A 137 -14.35 -23.72 -15.75
N ARG A 138 -15.37 -24.57 -15.71
CA ARG A 138 -15.16 -26.01 -15.61
C ARG A 138 -14.47 -26.43 -16.88
N VAL A 139 -13.16 -26.66 -16.79
CA VAL A 139 -12.41 -27.33 -17.85
C VAL A 139 -13.03 -28.73 -17.99
N THR A 140 -13.81 -28.92 -19.03
CA THR A 140 -14.34 -30.23 -19.47
C THR A 140 -13.29 -30.92 -20.31
#